data_2a2ee680339ecc01db77281216a4edd4
#
_entry.id   2a2ee680339ecc01db77281216a4edd4
#
_cell.length_a   1.000
_cell.length_b   1.000
_cell.length_c   1.000
_cell.angle_alpha   90.00
_cell.angle_beta   90.00
_cell.angle_gamma   90.00
#
_symmetry.space_group_name_H-M   'P 1'
#
loop_
_entity.id
_entity.type
_entity.pdbx_description
1 polymer ?
#
loop_
_entity_poly.entity_id
_entity_poly.type
_entity_poly.pdbx_seq_one_letter_code
_entity_poly.pdbx_strand_id
1 'polypeptide(L)'
;LATRVKKSTTRPSLKAPPLALSKTAQPRQRKAQAASKSDVEREEPSLYGPDIGRRIRNLRHIKGLTLKDLAVRTFCSESMLSKVENGKAQVSLTLLHRIVHSLDITITALFSESRADQGVVTRAKERSTFRIDAKGSRLERLVPPNLGHLLEGNLHILEPGGGSDGILMHEGEEVGYVLSGALALTVSGVQYLLYAGDSFVYRSEEPHSYLNPGEVTTRVLWVSTPPTF
;
A
#
# COMPACT_ATOMS: atom_id res chain seq x y z
N LEU A 1 -27.07 52.43 11.99
CA LEU A 1 -27.09 51.93 13.38
C LEU A 1 -26.32 50.64 13.45
N ALA A 2 -25.19 50.65 14.10
CA ALA A 2 -24.31 49.51 14.29
C ALA A 2 -24.79 48.72 15.50
N THR A 3 -24.74 47.39 15.41
CA THR A 3 -24.79 46.55 16.59
C THR A 3 -23.72 45.45 16.48
N ARG A 4 -22.73 45.61 17.34
CA ARG A 4 -21.54 44.78 17.54
C ARG A 4 -21.90 43.65 18.48
N VAL A 5 -21.80 42.40 18.02
CA VAL A 5 -21.90 41.21 18.90
C VAL A 5 -20.53 40.59 19.05
N LYS A 6 -19.95 40.72 20.26
CA LYS A 6 -18.80 39.95 20.73
C LYS A 6 -19.28 38.57 21.17
N LYS A 7 -18.70 37.49 20.67
CA LYS A 7 -18.77 36.17 21.30
C LYS A 7 -17.36 35.73 21.72
N SER A 8 -17.16 35.77 23.03
CA SER A 8 -16.08 35.10 23.75
C SER A 8 -16.47 33.61 23.93
N THR A 9 -15.65 32.68 23.48
CA THR A 9 -15.78 31.26 23.81
C THR A 9 -14.53 30.80 24.56
N THR A 10 -14.67 30.77 25.88
CA THR A 10 -13.72 30.15 26.81
C THR A 10 -13.82 28.62 26.72
N ARG A 11 -12.70 27.95 26.48
CA ARG A 11 -12.58 26.49 26.57
C ARG A 11 -12.46 26.08 28.05
N PRO A 12 -13.14 25.03 28.52
CA PRO A 12 -12.90 24.46 29.83
C PRO A 12 -11.64 23.58 29.84
N SER A 13 -10.79 23.80 30.83
CA SER A 13 -9.62 23.01 31.17
C SER A 13 -10.04 21.72 31.88
N LEU A 14 -9.72 20.57 31.30
CA LEU A 14 -9.87 19.27 31.96
C LEU A 14 -8.65 18.96 32.82
N LYS A 15 -8.83 18.99 34.15
CA LYS A 15 -7.86 18.50 35.13
C LYS A 15 -7.97 16.98 35.24
N ALA A 16 -6.83 16.30 35.11
CA ALA A 16 -6.70 14.88 35.39
C ALA A 16 -6.72 14.61 36.91
N PRO A 17 -7.31 13.48 37.37
CA PRO A 17 -7.27 13.10 38.78
C PRO A 17 -5.93 12.45 39.16
N PRO A 18 -5.55 12.53 40.46
CA PRO A 18 -4.25 11.99 40.91
C PRO A 18 -4.30 10.47 41.12
N LEU A 19 -3.17 9.84 40.77
CA LEU A 19 -2.88 8.41 40.98
C LEU A 19 -2.75 8.11 42.47
N ALA A 20 -3.59 7.21 42.98
CA ALA A 20 -3.50 6.65 44.32
C ALA A 20 -2.49 5.50 44.36
N LEU A 21 -1.48 5.64 45.20
CA LEU A 21 -0.52 4.59 45.56
C LEU A 21 -1.19 3.55 46.45
N SER A 22 -1.29 2.30 46.03
CA SER A 22 -1.74 1.19 46.85
C SER A 22 -0.56 0.31 47.28
N LYS A 23 -0.65 -0.07 48.55
CA LYS A 23 0.36 -0.69 49.41
C LYS A 23 0.72 -2.13 49.00
N THR A 24 1.97 -2.44 49.24
CA THR A 24 2.64 -3.75 49.28
C THR A 24 1.83 -4.88 49.93
N ALA A 25 1.75 -6.02 49.25
CA ALA A 25 1.39 -7.31 49.81
C ALA A 25 2.49 -8.35 49.52
N GLN A 26 2.93 -9.03 50.58
CA GLN A 26 3.99 -10.04 50.58
C GLN A 26 3.58 -11.35 49.85
N PRO A 27 4.52 -12.14 49.35
CA PRO A 27 4.23 -13.36 48.61
C PRO A 27 3.96 -14.55 49.55
N ARG A 28 2.80 -15.20 49.33
CA ARG A 28 2.51 -16.53 49.90
C ARG A 28 3.17 -17.60 49.05
N GLN A 29 4.07 -18.38 49.65
CA GLN A 29 4.61 -19.62 49.10
C GLN A 29 3.47 -20.61 48.81
N ARG A 30 3.35 -21.08 47.59
CA ARG A 30 2.54 -22.23 47.17
C ARG A 30 3.44 -23.33 46.63
N LYS A 31 3.27 -24.51 47.20
CA LYS A 31 3.98 -25.75 46.90
C LYS A 31 3.92 -26.11 45.42
N ALA A 32 5.09 -26.56 44.92
CA ALA A 32 5.24 -27.17 43.61
C ALA A 32 4.39 -28.47 43.54
N GLN A 33 3.49 -28.52 42.58
CA GLN A 33 2.97 -29.75 42.03
C GLN A 33 3.54 -29.94 40.62
N ALA A 34 4.19 -31.07 40.43
CA ALA A 34 4.72 -31.51 39.15
C ALA A 34 3.55 -31.66 38.15
N ALA A 35 3.58 -30.87 37.10
CA ALA A 35 2.74 -31.06 35.93
C ALA A 35 3.60 -31.55 34.77
N SER A 36 3.10 -32.56 34.11
CA SER A 36 3.66 -33.33 33.03
C SER A 36 4.22 -32.47 31.89
N LYS A 37 5.33 -32.94 31.33
CA LYS A 37 5.88 -32.50 30.05
C LYS A 37 4.83 -32.64 28.97
N SER A 38 4.18 -31.57 28.58
CA SER A 38 3.60 -31.41 27.24
C SER A 38 4.64 -30.70 26.41
N ASP A 39 5.07 -31.32 25.33
CA ASP A 39 5.97 -30.77 24.33
C ASP A 39 5.35 -29.48 23.77
N VAL A 40 5.77 -28.35 24.32
CA VAL A 40 5.62 -27.06 23.66
C VAL A 40 6.69 -27.06 22.58
N GLU A 41 6.31 -27.40 21.35
CA GLU A 41 7.11 -27.09 20.17
C GLU A 41 7.44 -25.59 20.26
N ARG A 42 8.67 -25.29 20.62
CA ARG A 42 9.21 -23.94 20.49
C ARG A 42 9.27 -23.67 19.00
N GLU A 43 8.32 -22.86 18.50
CA GLU A 43 8.41 -22.29 17.18
C GLU A 43 9.73 -21.47 17.15
N GLU A 44 10.74 -22.02 16.49
CA GLU A 44 11.98 -21.29 16.20
C GLU A 44 11.59 -20.05 15.37
N PRO A 45 12.05 -18.84 15.75
CA PRO A 45 11.72 -17.63 15.00
C PRO A 45 12.25 -17.81 13.57
N SER A 46 11.37 -17.55 12.59
CA SER A 46 11.74 -17.60 11.18
C SER A 46 12.97 -16.73 10.92
N LEU A 47 14.04 -17.31 10.35
CA LEU A 47 15.25 -16.60 9.95
C LEU A 47 14.99 -15.39 9.03
N TYR A 48 13.82 -15.33 8.43
CA TYR A 48 13.43 -14.34 7.41
C TYR A 48 12.31 -13.40 7.86
N GLY A 49 11.79 -13.53 9.09
CA GLY A 49 10.70 -12.73 9.62
C GLY A 49 9.33 -12.96 8.95
N PRO A 50 8.24 -12.57 9.60
CA PRO A 50 6.86 -12.74 9.09
C PRO A 50 6.58 -11.93 7.81
N ASP A 51 7.40 -10.95 7.50
CA ASP A 51 7.21 -10.05 6.36
C ASP A 51 7.45 -10.71 5.00
N ILE A 52 8.37 -11.67 4.90
CA ILE A 52 8.68 -12.35 3.63
C ILE A 52 7.52 -13.19 3.14
N GLY A 53 6.87 -13.94 4.02
CA GLY A 53 5.69 -14.73 3.65
C GLY A 53 4.58 -13.86 3.09
N ARG A 54 4.30 -12.74 3.75
CA ARG A 54 3.30 -11.77 3.29
C ARG A 54 3.68 -11.15 1.93
N ARG A 55 4.95 -10.83 1.71
CA ARG A 55 5.46 -10.32 0.42
C ARG A 55 5.30 -11.34 -0.70
N ILE A 56 5.66 -12.60 -0.46
CA ILE A 56 5.46 -13.68 -1.42
C ILE A 56 3.99 -13.78 -1.81
N ARG A 57 3.08 -13.77 -0.82
CA ARG A 57 1.64 -13.82 -1.05
C ARG A 57 1.15 -12.67 -1.92
N ASN A 58 1.57 -11.45 -1.61
CA ASN A 58 1.16 -10.26 -2.35
C ASN A 58 1.67 -10.30 -3.79
N LEU A 59 2.95 -10.64 -4.00
CA LEU A 59 3.52 -10.79 -5.35
C LEU A 59 2.82 -11.88 -6.14
N ARG A 60 2.46 -13.00 -5.51
CA ARG A 60 1.67 -14.05 -6.16
C ARG A 60 0.31 -13.51 -6.64
N HIS A 61 -0.38 -12.73 -5.82
CA HIS A 61 -1.66 -12.12 -6.20
C HIS A 61 -1.49 -11.10 -7.33
N ILE A 62 -0.45 -10.25 -7.26
CA ILE A 62 -0.11 -9.29 -8.33
C ILE A 62 0.11 -9.99 -9.67
N LYS A 63 0.77 -11.18 -9.64
CA LYS A 63 0.99 -12.00 -10.85
C LYS A 63 -0.23 -12.85 -11.22
N GLY A 64 -1.39 -12.66 -10.61
CA GLY A 64 -2.62 -13.41 -10.88
C GLY A 64 -2.53 -14.91 -10.58
N LEU A 65 -1.52 -15.35 -9.80
CA LEU A 65 -1.29 -16.76 -9.53
C LEU A 65 -2.11 -17.24 -8.34
N THR A 66 -2.75 -18.40 -8.49
CA THR A 66 -3.31 -19.14 -7.35
C THR A 66 -2.19 -19.77 -6.51
N LEU A 67 -2.50 -20.17 -5.30
CA LEU A 67 -1.55 -20.93 -4.46
C LEU A 67 -1.12 -22.23 -5.15
N LYS A 68 -2.05 -22.88 -5.86
CA LYS A 68 -1.81 -24.08 -6.66
C LYS A 68 -0.83 -23.83 -7.81
N ASP A 69 -0.99 -22.71 -8.53
CA ASP A 69 -0.10 -22.37 -9.64
C ASP A 69 1.33 -22.17 -9.14
N LEU A 70 1.51 -21.44 -8.05
CA LEU A 70 2.82 -21.24 -7.46
C LEU A 70 3.40 -22.58 -6.92
N ALA A 71 2.58 -23.44 -6.34
CA ALA A 71 2.97 -24.76 -5.86
C ALA A 71 3.55 -25.62 -6.99
N VAL A 72 2.86 -25.68 -8.13
CA VAL A 72 3.32 -26.39 -9.33
C VAL A 72 4.66 -25.82 -9.83
N ARG A 73 4.76 -24.48 -10.00
CA ARG A 73 5.96 -23.82 -10.50
C ARG A 73 7.18 -23.98 -9.59
N THR A 74 6.95 -24.08 -8.28
CA THR A 74 8.02 -24.20 -7.28
C THR A 74 8.30 -25.63 -6.85
N PHE A 75 7.58 -26.63 -7.41
CA PHE A 75 7.66 -28.04 -7.01
C PHE A 75 7.47 -28.20 -5.50
N CYS A 76 6.48 -27.51 -4.93
CA CYS A 76 6.16 -27.51 -3.52
C CYS A 76 4.67 -27.85 -3.32
N SER A 77 4.28 -28.31 -2.13
CA SER A 77 2.86 -28.48 -1.82
C SER A 77 2.18 -27.16 -1.52
N GLU A 78 0.89 -27.01 -1.87
CA GLU A 78 0.08 -25.85 -1.52
C GLU A 78 0.07 -25.61 0.01
N SER A 79 0.00 -26.69 0.80
CA SER A 79 0.04 -26.61 2.27
C SER A 79 1.35 -25.99 2.77
N MET A 80 2.49 -26.35 2.18
CA MET A 80 3.79 -25.79 2.55
C MET A 80 3.87 -24.30 2.18
N LEU A 81 3.47 -23.95 0.95
CA LEU A 81 3.43 -22.56 0.52
C LEU A 81 2.49 -21.71 1.37
N SER A 82 1.32 -22.24 1.73
CA SER A 82 0.40 -21.58 2.64
C SER A 82 1.03 -21.30 4.00
N LYS A 83 1.79 -22.26 4.55
CA LYS A 83 2.53 -22.05 5.80
C LYS A 83 3.62 -20.99 5.66
N VAL A 84 4.35 -20.99 4.53
CA VAL A 84 5.37 -19.97 4.22
C VAL A 84 4.73 -18.58 4.12
N GLU A 85 3.66 -18.43 3.33
CA GLU A 85 2.95 -17.15 3.16
C GLU A 85 2.38 -16.59 4.46
N ASN A 86 2.01 -17.46 5.39
CA ASN A 86 1.49 -17.07 6.71
C ASN A 86 2.59 -16.98 7.80
N GLY A 87 3.86 -17.12 7.44
CA GLY A 87 4.98 -17.06 8.38
C GLY A 87 5.06 -18.25 9.36
N LYS A 88 4.34 -19.35 9.07
CA LYS A 88 4.23 -20.55 9.92
C LYS A 88 5.24 -21.65 9.55
N ALA A 89 6.06 -21.43 8.54
CA ALA A 89 7.13 -22.33 8.14
C ALA A 89 8.33 -21.56 7.63
N GLN A 90 9.51 -22.08 7.92
CA GLN A 90 10.75 -21.58 7.34
C GLN A 90 10.85 -21.99 5.87
N VAL A 91 11.33 -21.09 5.03
CA VAL A 91 11.59 -21.37 3.62
C VAL A 91 13.07 -21.70 3.44
N SER A 92 13.39 -22.84 2.82
CA SER A 92 14.77 -23.14 2.46
C SER A 92 15.24 -22.19 1.35
N LEU A 93 16.54 -21.93 1.27
CA LEU A 93 17.12 -21.10 0.22
C LEU A 93 16.76 -21.63 -1.18
N THR A 94 16.74 -22.95 -1.36
CA THR A 94 16.34 -23.59 -2.63
C THR A 94 14.88 -23.31 -2.99
N LEU A 95 13.98 -23.38 -2.02
CA LEU A 95 12.56 -23.08 -2.26
C LEU A 95 12.38 -21.59 -2.52
N LEU A 96 13.10 -20.75 -1.78
CA LEU A 96 13.08 -19.29 -1.99
C LEU A 96 13.53 -18.90 -3.40
N HIS A 97 14.62 -19.51 -3.92
CA HIS A 97 15.06 -19.32 -5.30
C HIS A 97 13.97 -19.69 -6.31
N ARG A 98 13.28 -20.82 -6.12
CA ARG A 98 12.18 -21.24 -7.00
C ARG A 98 11.01 -20.25 -6.94
N ILE A 99 10.68 -19.76 -5.75
CA ILE A 99 9.61 -18.78 -5.55
C ILE A 99 9.92 -17.48 -6.29
N VAL A 100 11.10 -16.88 -6.06
CA VAL A 100 11.46 -15.60 -6.71
C VAL A 100 11.54 -15.73 -8.23
N HIS A 101 12.08 -16.85 -8.73
CA HIS A 101 12.11 -17.13 -10.16
C HIS A 101 10.68 -17.28 -10.73
N SER A 102 9.78 -17.97 -10.02
CA SER A 102 8.39 -18.15 -10.45
C SER A 102 7.57 -16.86 -10.43
N LEU A 103 7.98 -15.90 -9.60
CA LEU A 103 7.39 -14.58 -9.48
C LEU A 103 8.09 -13.52 -10.34
N ASP A 104 9.13 -13.94 -11.08
CA ASP A 104 9.93 -13.04 -11.95
C ASP A 104 10.50 -11.83 -11.20
N ILE A 105 11.10 -12.11 -10.04
CA ILE A 105 11.79 -11.11 -9.22
C ILE A 105 13.17 -11.63 -8.78
N THR A 106 13.99 -10.76 -8.22
CA THR A 106 15.27 -11.16 -7.61
C THR A 106 15.11 -11.43 -6.10
N ILE A 107 16.00 -12.23 -5.52
CA ILE A 107 16.06 -12.40 -4.06
C ILE A 107 16.26 -11.05 -3.38
N THR A 108 17.14 -10.20 -3.91
CA THR A 108 17.38 -8.85 -3.38
C THR A 108 16.09 -8.03 -3.38
N ALA A 109 15.27 -8.10 -4.43
CA ALA A 109 13.99 -7.42 -4.49
C ALA A 109 13.00 -7.94 -3.42
N LEU A 110 13.01 -9.24 -3.13
CA LEU A 110 12.19 -9.81 -2.05
C LEU A 110 12.66 -9.36 -0.67
N PHE A 111 13.97 -9.14 -0.47
CA PHE A 111 14.58 -8.71 0.79
C PHE A 111 14.85 -7.22 0.85
N SER A 112 14.81 -6.50 -0.28
CA SER A 112 14.93 -5.05 -0.23
C SER A 112 13.90 -4.55 0.79
N GLU A 113 14.43 -3.95 1.83
CA GLU A 113 13.63 -3.41 2.91
C GLU A 113 12.56 -2.51 2.31
N SER A 114 11.34 -3.02 2.23
CA SER A 114 10.22 -2.17 2.56
C SER A 114 10.63 -1.58 3.89
N ARG A 115 11.01 -0.31 3.93
CA ARG A 115 11.26 0.35 5.20
C ARG A 115 10.06 0.06 6.07
N ALA A 116 10.18 -0.93 6.96
CA ALA A 116 9.14 -1.31 7.91
C ALA A 116 8.79 -0.12 8.83
N ASP A 117 9.60 0.94 8.79
CA ASP A 117 9.40 2.23 9.40
C ASP A 117 8.48 3.19 8.61
N GLN A 118 8.07 2.86 7.39
CA GLN A 118 7.00 3.60 6.74
C GLN A 118 5.68 3.13 7.35
N GLY A 119 5.29 3.80 8.43
CA GLY A 119 4.02 3.57 9.11
C GLY A 119 2.83 3.73 8.15
N VAL A 120 1.63 3.47 8.65
CA VAL A 120 0.35 3.61 7.91
C VAL A 120 0.18 4.99 7.25
N VAL A 121 0.99 5.98 7.63
CA VAL A 121 0.88 7.38 7.21
C VAL A 121 2.11 7.81 6.42
N THR A 122 1.91 8.24 5.16
CA THR A 122 2.91 8.95 4.36
C THR A 122 2.64 10.45 4.42
N ARG A 123 3.57 11.21 4.99
CA ARG A 123 3.43 12.66 5.10
C ARG A 123 3.68 13.33 3.74
N ALA A 124 2.96 14.40 3.44
CA ALA A 124 3.07 15.11 2.16
C ALA A 124 4.51 15.46 1.76
N LYS A 125 5.33 15.91 2.74
CA LYS A 125 6.75 16.24 2.54
C LYS A 125 7.68 15.04 2.27
N GLU A 126 7.20 13.82 2.50
CA GLU A 126 7.96 12.58 2.37
C GLU A 126 7.62 11.84 1.08
N ARG A 127 6.66 12.33 0.31
CA ARG A 127 6.24 11.72 -0.95
C ARG A 127 7.32 11.85 -2.02
N SER A 128 7.57 10.74 -2.70
CA SER A 128 8.37 10.76 -3.92
C SER A 128 7.61 11.49 -5.03
N THR A 129 8.31 12.33 -5.77
CA THR A 129 7.73 13.09 -6.88
C THR A 129 8.46 12.75 -8.17
N PHE A 130 7.71 12.49 -9.23
CA PHE A 130 8.22 12.17 -10.57
C PHE A 130 7.65 13.13 -11.59
N ARG A 131 8.52 13.67 -12.44
CA ARG A 131 8.10 14.47 -13.58
C ARG A 131 7.60 13.57 -14.69
N ILE A 132 6.46 13.90 -15.32
CA ILE A 132 5.82 13.06 -16.33
C ILE A 132 5.80 13.69 -17.72
N ASP A 133 6.04 15.00 -17.84
CA ASP A 133 6.09 15.67 -19.12
C ASP A 133 7.08 16.88 -19.13
N ALA A 134 7.32 17.43 -20.31
CA ALA A 134 8.17 18.61 -20.47
C ALA A 134 7.52 19.90 -19.96
N LYS A 135 6.21 19.93 -19.73
CA LYS A 135 5.44 21.10 -19.27
C LYS A 135 5.49 21.30 -17.77
N GLY A 136 6.05 20.34 -17.05
CA GLY A 136 6.21 20.40 -15.60
C GLY A 136 5.17 19.61 -14.82
N SER A 137 4.30 18.87 -15.49
CA SER A 137 3.38 17.96 -14.82
C SER A 137 4.14 16.87 -14.06
N ARG A 138 3.60 16.47 -12.92
CA ARG A 138 4.27 15.53 -12.01
C ARG A 138 3.27 14.62 -11.29
N LEU A 139 3.78 13.50 -10.83
CA LEU A 139 3.12 12.58 -9.91
C LEU A 139 3.72 12.72 -8.52
N GLU A 140 2.88 12.83 -7.51
CA GLU A 140 3.27 12.63 -6.11
C GLU A 140 2.77 11.26 -5.66
N ARG A 141 3.68 10.38 -5.28
CA ARG A 141 3.33 9.02 -4.86
C ARG A 141 2.68 9.02 -3.48
N LEU A 142 1.45 8.55 -3.38
CA LEU A 142 0.70 8.43 -2.12
C LEU A 142 0.98 7.10 -1.43
N VAL A 143 1.12 6.03 -2.21
CA VAL A 143 1.51 4.70 -1.75
C VAL A 143 2.99 4.51 -2.04
N PRO A 144 3.83 4.28 -1.03
CA PRO A 144 5.25 4.04 -1.25
C PRO A 144 5.48 2.85 -2.17
N PRO A 145 6.52 2.86 -3.03
CA PRO A 145 6.83 1.76 -3.94
C PRO A 145 7.39 0.58 -3.14
N ASN A 146 6.50 -0.19 -2.52
CA ASN A 146 6.87 -1.37 -1.75
C ASN A 146 6.41 -2.62 -2.49
N LEU A 147 7.28 -3.61 -2.56
CA LEU A 147 6.86 -4.97 -2.91
C LEU A 147 5.82 -5.43 -1.90
N GLY A 148 4.58 -5.61 -2.36
CA GLY A 148 3.51 -6.13 -1.53
C GLY A 148 2.28 -5.25 -1.36
N HIS A 149 2.26 -4.02 -1.83
CA HIS A 149 1.01 -3.31 -2.02
C HIS A 149 0.27 -3.86 -3.25
N LEU A 150 -1.04 -4.03 -3.12
CA LEU A 150 -1.90 -4.47 -4.23
C LEU A 150 -2.40 -3.29 -5.07
N LEU A 151 -2.12 -2.08 -4.63
CA LEU A 151 -2.53 -0.86 -5.32
C LEU A 151 -1.38 0.14 -5.37
N GLU A 152 -1.40 0.95 -6.40
CA GLU A 152 -0.61 2.16 -6.55
C GLU A 152 -1.53 3.36 -6.41
N GLY A 153 -1.13 4.35 -5.64
CA GLY A 153 -1.90 5.59 -5.47
C GLY A 153 -1.01 6.79 -5.75
N ASN A 154 -1.45 7.65 -6.65
CA ASN A 154 -0.73 8.85 -7.05
C ASN A 154 -1.62 10.08 -7.02
N LEU A 155 -1.04 11.22 -6.74
CA LEU A 155 -1.63 12.52 -7.02
C LEU A 155 -1.00 13.04 -8.31
N HIS A 156 -1.79 13.07 -9.38
CA HIS A 156 -1.40 13.70 -10.64
C HIS A 156 -1.59 15.22 -10.52
N ILE A 157 -0.53 15.97 -10.81
CA ILE A 157 -0.54 17.42 -10.82
C ILE A 157 -0.16 17.83 -12.23
N LEU A 158 -1.17 18.18 -13.02
CA LEU A 158 -1.07 18.44 -14.45
C LEU A 158 -1.07 19.92 -14.72
N GLU A 159 0.01 20.42 -15.25
CA GLU A 159 0.08 21.80 -15.72
C GLU A 159 -0.77 22.00 -16.99
N PRO A 160 -1.16 23.23 -17.36
CA PRO A 160 -1.95 23.48 -18.57
C PRO A 160 -1.37 22.80 -19.81
N GLY A 161 -2.19 22.01 -20.49
CA GLY A 161 -1.80 21.18 -21.63
C GLY A 161 -0.87 20.02 -21.29
N GLY A 162 -0.59 19.74 -20.03
CA GLY A 162 0.19 18.58 -19.59
C GLY A 162 -0.69 17.32 -19.47
N GLY A 163 -0.08 16.15 -19.58
CA GLY A 163 -0.82 14.88 -19.56
C GLY A 163 0.06 13.68 -19.86
N SER A 164 -0.55 12.58 -20.30
CA SER A 164 0.18 11.40 -20.72
C SER A 164 0.96 11.68 -22.02
N ASP A 165 2.15 11.11 -22.12
CA ASP A 165 2.96 11.16 -23.37
C ASP A 165 2.55 9.98 -24.27
N GLY A 166 1.37 10.12 -24.90
CA GLY A 166 0.78 9.11 -25.77
C GLY A 166 -0.30 8.27 -25.12
N ILE A 167 -0.59 7.13 -25.78
CA ILE A 167 -1.60 6.16 -25.36
C ILE A 167 -0.96 5.16 -24.41
N LEU A 168 -1.59 4.94 -23.27
CA LEU A 168 -1.21 3.97 -22.25
C LEU A 168 -2.10 2.73 -22.36
N MET A 169 -1.53 1.57 -22.05
CA MET A 169 -2.22 0.28 -21.91
C MET A 169 -1.42 -0.58 -20.96
N HIS A 170 -2.05 -1.14 -19.96
CA HIS A 170 -1.43 -2.09 -19.02
C HIS A 170 -2.51 -2.96 -18.36
N GLU A 171 -2.11 -4.03 -17.71
CA GLU A 171 -3.03 -4.90 -16.99
C GLU A 171 -3.60 -4.18 -15.77
N GLY A 172 -4.90 -4.39 -15.48
CA GLY A 172 -5.52 -3.96 -14.25
C GLY A 172 -6.73 -3.03 -14.39
N GLU A 173 -7.00 -2.31 -13.33
CA GLU A 173 -8.12 -1.38 -13.22
C GLU A 173 -7.67 -0.07 -12.57
N GLU A 174 -8.20 1.02 -13.05
CA GLU A 174 -7.91 2.36 -12.56
C GLU A 174 -9.16 3.08 -12.11
N VAL A 175 -9.05 3.78 -10.98
CA VAL A 175 -10.07 4.72 -10.49
C VAL A 175 -9.42 6.07 -10.21
N GLY A 176 -10.13 7.14 -10.57
CA GLY A 176 -9.66 8.49 -10.26
C GLY A 176 -10.76 9.42 -9.81
N TYR A 177 -10.33 10.52 -9.15
CA TYR A 177 -11.19 11.58 -8.67
C TYR A 177 -10.53 12.94 -8.93
N VAL A 178 -11.21 13.83 -9.63
CA VAL A 178 -10.72 15.17 -9.93
C VAL A 178 -10.86 16.06 -8.70
N LEU A 179 -9.75 16.43 -8.09
CA LEU A 179 -9.73 17.30 -6.90
C LEU A 179 -9.88 18.78 -7.25
N SER A 180 -9.29 19.20 -8.38
CA SER A 180 -9.39 20.59 -8.87
C SER A 180 -9.02 20.66 -10.35
N GLY A 181 -9.51 21.69 -11.05
CA GLY A 181 -9.25 21.90 -12.47
C GLY A 181 -10.17 21.07 -13.37
N ALA A 182 -9.68 20.74 -14.56
CA ALA A 182 -10.39 19.92 -15.55
C ALA A 182 -9.46 18.85 -16.14
N LEU A 183 -10.02 17.68 -16.44
CA LEU A 183 -9.33 16.55 -17.03
C LEU A 183 -10.05 16.11 -18.30
N ALA A 184 -9.35 16.08 -19.43
CA ALA A 184 -9.79 15.35 -20.62
C ALA A 184 -9.21 13.94 -20.54
N LEU A 185 -10.06 12.96 -20.27
CA LEU A 185 -9.72 11.53 -20.24
C LEU A 185 -10.24 10.88 -21.52
N THR A 186 -9.39 10.16 -22.23
CA THR A 186 -9.78 9.39 -23.40
C THR A 186 -9.59 7.90 -23.08
N VAL A 187 -10.66 7.11 -23.23
CA VAL A 187 -10.62 5.65 -23.03
C VAL A 187 -11.27 5.00 -24.27
N SER A 188 -10.58 4.06 -24.90
CA SER A 188 -11.01 3.38 -26.13
C SER A 188 -11.48 4.33 -27.22
N GLY A 189 -10.80 5.48 -27.35
CA GLY A 189 -11.11 6.52 -28.35
C GLY A 189 -12.29 7.44 -27.99
N VAL A 190 -12.97 7.22 -26.87
CA VAL A 190 -14.05 8.11 -26.38
C VAL A 190 -13.42 9.09 -25.38
N GLN A 191 -13.64 10.39 -25.63
CA GLN A 191 -13.15 11.45 -24.74
C GLN A 191 -14.24 11.88 -23.75
N TYR A 192 -13.83 11.97 -22.49
CA TYR A 192 -14.65 12.47 -21.38
C TYR A 192 -13.99 13.74 -20.82
N LEU A 193 -14.76 14.81 -20.68
CA LEU A 193 -14.33 16.02 -20.02
C LEU A 193 -14.85 16.01 -18.58
N LEU A 194 -13.94 15.96 -17.63
CA LEU A 194 -14.20 15.82 -16.20
C LEU A 194 -13.79 17.07 -15.46
N TYR A 195 -14.55 17.42 -14.42
CA TYR A 195 -14.31 18.59 -13.58
C TYR A 195 -14.14 18.21 -12.10
N ALA A 196 -13.77 19.16 -11.28
CA ALA A 196 -13.63 18.95 -9.84
C ALA A 196 -14.90 18.33 -9.24
N GLY A 197 -14.76 17.22 -8.55
CA GLY A 197 -15.84 16.42 -8.00
C GLY A 197 -16.21 15.19 -8.82
N ASP A 198 -15.83 15.13 -10.10
CA ASP A 198 -16.11 13.96 -10.94
C ASP A 198 -15.12 12.82 -10.63
N SER A 199 -15.59 11.59 -10.84
CA SER A 199 -14.80 10.37 -10.72
C SER A 199 -14.94 9.51 -11.98
N PHE A 200 -13.95 8.64 -12.18
CA PHE A 200 -13.94 7.69 -13.28
C PHE A 200 -13.38 6.34 -12.83
N VAL A 201 -13.75 5.29 -13.56
CA VAL A 201 -13.20 3.95 -13.43
C VAL A 201 -13.18 3.28 -14.80
N TYR A 202 -12.10 2.57 -15.11
CA TYR A 202 -11.97 1.80 -16.34
C TYR A 202 -10.94 0.68 -16.20
N ARG A 203 -10.98 -0.30 -17.11
CA ARG A 203 -9.96 -1.32 -17.23
C ARG A 203 -8.75 -0.77 -17.98
N SER A 204 -7.57 -0.90 -17.39
CA SER A 204 -6.33 -0.32 -17.94
C SER A 204 -5.83 -1.04 -19.19
N GLU A 205 -6.38 -2.22 -19.52
CA GLU A 205 -6.16 -2.88 -20.82
C GLU A 205 -6.80 -2.10 -21.98
N GLU A 206 -7.77 -1.22 -21.71
CA GLU A 206 -8.31 -0.32 -22.72
C GLU A 206 -7.32 0.80 -23.03
N PRO A 207 -7.06 1.11 -24.32
CA PRO A 207 -6.21 2.22 -24.71
C PRO A 207 -6.71 3.53 -24.08
N HIS A 208 -5.85 4.18 -23.30
CA HIS A 208 -6.25 5.39 -22.59
C HIS A 208 -5.17 6.48 -22.64
N SER A 209 -5.60 7.72 -22.50
CA SER A 209 -4.74 8.89 -22.38
C SER A 209 -5.45 10.00 -21.63
N TYR A 210 -4.70 10.94 -21.08
CA TYR A 210 -5.27 12.05 -20.34
C TYR A 210 -4.51 13.35 -20.61
N LEU A 211 -5.23 14.47 -20.46
CA LEU A 211 -4.70 15.81 -20.68
C LEU A 211 -5.39 16.81 -19.75
N ASN A 212 -4.68 17.82 -19.28
CA ASN A 212 -5.28 19.01 -18.71
C ASN A 212 -5.67 19.97 -19.85
N PRO A 213 -6.95 20.13 -20.19
CA PRO A 213 -7.40 21.02 -21.27
C PRO A 213 -7.55 22.47 -20.81
N GLY A 214 -7.41 22.75 -19.50
CA GLY A 214 -7.66 24.05 -18.89
C GLY A 214 -6.44 24.95 -18.84
N GLU A 215 -6.63 26.13 -18.27
CA GLU A 215 -5.57 27.15 -18.10
C GLU A 215 -4.98 27.15 -16.68
N VAL A 216 -5.51 26.32 -15.79
CA VAL A 216 -5.04 26.18 -14.40
C VAL A 216 -4.57 24.77 -14.14
N THR A 217 -3.68 24.60 -13.16
CA THR A 217 -3.18 23.30 -12.75
C THR A 217 -4.33 22.37 -12.32
N THR A 218 -4.42 21.21 -12.92
CA THR A 218 -5.40 20.16 -12.56
C THR A 218 -4.76 19.19 -11.57
N ARG A 219 -5.54 18.76 -10.56
CA ARG A 219 -5.14 17.78 -9.57
C ARG A 219 -6.11 16.61 -9.57
N VAL A 220 -5.59 15.41 -9.73
CA VAL A 220 -6.38 14.18 -9.79
C VAL A 220 -5.79 13.16 -8.82
N LEU A 221 -6.61 12.65 -7.91
CA LEU A 221 -6.29 11.42 -7.19
C LEU A 221 -6.47 10.25 -8.14
N TRP A 222 -5.46 9.40 -8.27
CA TRP A 222 -5.46 8.28 -9.20
C TRP A 222 -4.94 7.02 -8.50
N VAL A 223 -5.71 5.96 -8.59
CA VAL A 223 -5.37 4.66 -7.98
C VAL A 223 -5.47 3.58 -9.03
N SER A 224 -4.45 2.75 -9.14
CA SER A 224 -4.40 1.59 -10.02
C SER A 224 -4.13 0.30 -9.24
N THR A 225 -4.62 -0.81 -9.75
CA THR A 225 -4.37 -2.15 -9.25
C THR A 225 -4.31 -3.14 -10.42
N PRO A 226 -3.27 -4.01 -10.52
CA PRO A 226 -2.04 -4.02 -9.69
C PRO A 226 -1.18 -2.77 -9.93
N PRO A 227 -0.17 -2.51 -9.09
CA PRO A 227 0.81 -1.45 -9.34
C PRO A 227 1.52 -1.66 -10.69
N THR A 228 1.67 -0.58 -11.46
CA THR A 228 2.23 -0.62 -12.81
C THR A 228 3.71 -0.25 -12.83
N PHE A 229 4.21 0.48 -11.82
CA PHE A 229 5.57 1.02 -11.77
C PHE A 229 6.29 0.69 -10.45
#